data_aab7c8573a8b399524bf61900c12934e
#
_entry.id   aab7c8573a8b399524bf61900c12934e
#
_cell.length_a   1.000
_cell.length_b   1.000
_cell.length_c   1.000
_cell.angle_alpha   90.00
_cell.angle_beta   90.00
_cell.angle_gamma   90.00
#
_symmetry.space_group_name_H-M   'P 1'
#
loop_
_entity.id
_entity.type
_entity.pdbx_description
1 polymer ?
#
loop_
_entity_poly.entity_id
_entity_poly.type
_entity_poly.pdbx_seq_one_letter_code
_entity_poly.pdbx_strand_id
1 'polypeptide(L)'
;MIDSKTFHKQQPLTFRIIDSPMGIGKSATLIDLVRFHNRGFDPEPRRFIVFVPTIRERDGRYGPKLDLKSPATPPYNKSILELIRNGENIVTTHALWSIFNDETLRAFKESKYKYIALFDEVPPLFRDVVGIGYKPDEPAGSIRFGPADVKLMQQTGMVSVNAGTIRFNPECEYVKSDKEFKVFNAVKNLSYSCTLYPFGEKDGMFTSIIAFARRELFTCFRECWFFSYMTYDSMLHKYCAMNRIGMEYYHIYDCHILRNPGGKYIETYPEGIENLVILDGKQFNMDASMSKTWYSRASRDASRAGLKELKQKFRNAYEFMKARGVRSDSFMFTVFNAYKDLLRSNGRHYPSLRRFLPCNTKATNSYKDCTGVAYLCNRFFDVTCTKFLEQRAKTENNPELQFNNDNYALSELVQFVWRSNVRVRKSRRPVYVWVPDRRMRTLLQDFQKQAIWTRKNRSTLHGTWKIRPVSPDLKCRLARKNLDKADLRYAFEKLKAKRFL
;
A
#
# COMPACT_ATOMS: atom_id res chain seq x y z
N MET A 1 -44.03 -11.70 0.33
CA MET A 1 -43.35 -12.70 -0.50
C MET A 1 -42.65 -11.93 -1.61
N ILE A 2 -41.36 -11.69 -1.46
CA ILE A 2 -40.52 -11.06 -2.49
C ILE A 2 -39.93 -12.21 -3.31
N ASP A 3 -40.23 -12.15 -4.60
CA ASP A 3 -39.95 -13.17 -5.60
C ASP A 3 -38.42 -13.43 -5.74
N SER A 4 -38.02 -14.68 -5.47
CA SER A 4 -36.63 -15.14 -5.40
C SER A 4 -35.98 -15.40 -6.77
N LYS A 5 -36.49 -14.87 -7.87
CA LYS A 5 -36.12 -15.26 -9.24
C LYS A 5 -35.30 -14.26 -10.05
N THR A 6 -34.78 -13.18 -9.48
CA THR A 6 -33.88 -12.26 -10.20
C THR A 6 -32.49 -12.20 -9.57
N PHE A 7 -31.86 -13.33 -9.30
CA PHE A 7 -30.43 -13.39 -9.19
C PHE A 7 -29.83 -13.29 -10.60
N HIS A 8 -29.70 -12.07 -11.11
CA HIS A 8 -28.74 -11.84 -12.19
C HIS A 8 -27.39 -12.39 -11.71
N LYS A 9 -26.84 -13.37 -12.41
CA LYS A 9 -25.47 -13.85 -12.23
C LYS A 9 -24.53 -12.64 -12.38
N GLN A 10 -24.31 -11.93 -11.30
CA GLN A 10 -23.28 -10.88 -11.27
C GLN A 10 -21.97 -11.57 -11.64
N GLN A 11 -21.32 -11.09 -12.67
CA GLN A 11 -19.98 -11.57 -13.00
C GLN A 11 -19.11 -11.46 -11.76
N PRO A 12 -18.35 -12.51 -11.41
CA PRO A 12 -17.52 -12.48 -10.21
C PRO A 12 -16.55 -11.30 -10.30
N LEU A 13 -16.57 -10.46 -9.27
CA LEU A 13 -15.64 -9.32 -9.17
C LEU A 13 -14.22 -9.86 -9.26
N THR A 14 -13.42 -9.28 -10.14
CA THR A 14 -12.01 -9.64 -10.34
C THR A 14 -11.15 -8.40 -10.27
N PHE A 15 -10.13 -8.41 -9.43
CA PHE A 15 -9.12 -7.36 -9.37
C PHE A 15 -8.01 -7.65 -10.36
N ARG A 16 -7.60 -6.62 -11.07
CA ARG A 16 -6.44 -6.63 -11.95
C ARG A 16 -5.25 -6.03 -11.22
N ILE A 17 -4.24 -6.85 -10.97
CA ILE A 17 -3.12 -6.51 -10.10
C ILE A 17 -1.85 -6.42 -10.93
N ILE A 18 -1.31 -5.22 -11.06
CA ILE A 18 0.00 -4.98 -11.64
C ILE A 18 1.02 -5.09 -10.53
N ASP A 19 1.52 -6.32 -10.34
CA ASP A 19 2.57 -6.61 -9.36
C ASP A 19 3.93 -6.41 -10.01
N SER A 20 4.52 -5.27 -9.72
CA SER A 20 5.79 -4.90 -10.35
C SER A 20 6.69 -4.15 -9.39
N PRO A 21 8.01 -4.38 -9.43
CA PRO A 21 8.97 -3.76 -8.52
C PRO A 21 8.96 -2.23 -8.57
N MET A 22 9.55 -1.61 -7.54
CA MET A 22 9.77 -0.17 -7.51
C MET A 22 10.78 0.26 -8.59
N GLY A 23 10.57 1.44 -9.17
CA GLY A 23 11.46 2.01 -10.19
C GLY A 23 11.18 1.57 -11.62
N ILE A 24 10.29 0.60 -11.85
CA ILE A 24 9.97 0.09 -13.20
C ILE A 24 9.04 1.01 -14.00
N GLY A 25 8.50 2.05 -13.37
CA GLY A 25 7.65 3.03 -14.06
C GLY A 25 6.14 2.85 -13.86
N LYS A 26 5.68 2.16 -12.81
CA LYS A 26 4.24 1.94 -12.52
C LYS A 26 3.37 3.18 -12.72
N SER A 27 3.73 4.29 -12.06
CA SER A 27 2.95 5.53 -12.17
C SER A 27 3.01 6.17 -13.56
N ALA A 28 4.12 5.99 -14.29
CA ALA A 28 4.21 6.43 -15.70
C ALA A 28 3.28 5.60 -16.59
N THR A 29 3.29 4.28 -16.41
CA THR A 29 2.41 3.35 -17.14
C THR A 29 0.93 3.62 -16.84
N LEU A 30 0.58 3.95 -15.59
CA LEU A 30 -0.78 4.36 -15.22
C LEU A 30 -1.17 5.65 -15.95
N ILE A 31 -0.28 6.64 -15.99
CA ILE A 31 -0.49 7.89 -16.71
C ILE A 31 -0.71 7.62 -18.21
N ASP A 32 0.11 6.77 -18.80
CA ASP A 32 0.01 6.46 -20.23
C ASP A 32 -1.27 5.68 -20.55
N LEU A 33 -1.72 4.80 -19.64
CA LEU A 33 -3.00 4.10 -19.77
C LEU A 33 -4.17 5.10 -19.85
N VAL A 34 -4.24 6.07 -18.93
CA VAL A 34 -5.30 7.08 -18.93
C VAL A 34 -5.23 7.98 -20.17
N ARG A 35 -4.02 8.42 -20.54
CA ARG A 35 -3.81 9.24 -21.75
C ARG A 35 -4.24 8.54 -23.03
N PHE A 36 -3.96 7.24 -23.13
CA PHE A 36 -4.33 6.45 -24.30
C PHE A 36 -5.85 6.43 -24.48
N HIS A 37 -6.59 6.18 -23.41
CA HIS A 37 -8.05 6.16 -23.47
C HIS A 37 -8.68 7.55 -23.68
N ASN A 38 -8.08 8.61 -23.15
CA ASN A 38 -8.58 9.98 -23.32
C ASN A 38 -8.46 10.48 -24.78
N ARG A 39 -7.67 9.81 -25.63
CA ARG A 39 -7.52 10.17 -27.05
C ARG A 39 -8.68 9.71 -27.96
N GLY A 40 -9.75 9.16 -27.38
CA GLY A 40 -10.98 8.87 -28.10
C GLY A 40 -10.99 7.61 -28.97
N PHE A 41 -10.05 6.70 -28.74
CA PHE A 41 -10.00 5.41 -29.45
C PHE A 41 -10.93 4.34 -28.89
N ASP A 42 -11.57 4.61 -27.76
CA ASP A 42 -12.49 3.68 -27.13
C ASP A 42 -13.93 3.96 -27.62
N PRO A 43 -14.64 2.97 -28.14
CA PRO A 43 -16.02 3.14 -28.57
C PRO A 43 -17.00 3.33 -27.38
N GLU A 44 -16.59 2.98 -26.17
CA GLU A 44 -17.41 3.16 -24.97
C GLU A 44 -16.97 4.41 -24.18
N PRO A 45 -17.91 5.17 -23.63
CA PRO A 45 -17.61 6.37 -22.83
C PRO A 45 -17.07 5.99 -21.44
N ARG A 46 -15.81 5.56 -21.40
CA ARG A 46 -15.12 5.23 -20.14
C ARG A 46 -14.62 6.50 -19.46
N ARG A 47 -14.55 6.44 -18.14
CA ARG A 47 -13.94 7.44 -17.29
C ARG A 47 -13.02 6.79 -16.27
N PHE A 48 -12.06 7.53 -15.79
CA PHE A 48 -11.09 7.04 -14.82
C PHE A 48 -11.25 7.75 -13.49
N ILE A 49 -11.10 6.99 -12.43
CA ILE A 49 -10.84 7.53 -11.11
C ILE A 49 -9.53 6.96 -10.59
N VAL A 50 -8.56 7.84 -10.31
CA VAL A 50 -7.23 7.48 -9.83
C VAL A 50 -7.16 7.75 -8.33
N PHE A 51 -6.88 6.71 -7.56
CA PHE A 51 -6.68 6.78 -6.12
C PHE A 51 -5.20 6.77 -5.79
N VAL A 52 -4.72 7.79 -5.08
CA VAL A 52 -3.32 7.95 -4.73
C VAL A 52 -3.11 8.03 -3.22
N PRO A 53 -1.93 7.65 -2.71
CA PRO A 53 -1.67 7.65 -1.27
C PRO A 53 -1.70 9.04 -0.63
N THR A 54 -1.26 10.09 -1.35
CA THR A 54 -1.04 11.42 -0.78
C THR A 54 -1.56 12.55 -1.66
N ILE A 55 -1.91 13.67 -1.02
CA ILE A 55 -2.28 14.92 -1.70
C ILE A 55 -1.13 15.39 -2.61
N ARG A 56 0.12 15.26 -2.17
CA ARG A 56 1.30 15.64 -2.97
C ARG A 56 1.39 14.89 -4.30
N GLU A 57 1.00 13.62 -4.34
CA GLU A 57 0.94 12.85 -5.59
C GLU A 57 -0.23 13.26 -6.44
N ARG A 58 -1.39 13.47 -5.83
CA ARG A 58 -2.58 13.97 -6.49
C ARG A 58 -2.26 15.26 -7.26
N ASP A 59 -1.73 16.27 -6.57
CA ASP A 59 -1.55 17.61 -7.10
C ASP A 59 -0.25 17.77 -7.93
N GLY A 60 0.81 17.06 -7.56
CA GLY A 60 2.12 17.22 -8.21
C GLY A 60 2.39 16.24 -9.35
N ARG A 61 1.70 15.10 -9.39
CA ARG A 61 2.00 14.05 -10.37
C ARG A 61 0.86 13.77 -11.33
N TYR A 62 -0.35 13.56 -10.83
CA TYR A 62 -1.47 13.06 -11.63
C TYR A 62 -2.35 14.18 -12.17
N GLY A 63 -2.77 15.13 -11.35
CA GLY A 63 -3.65 16.23 -11.77
C GLY A 63 -3.12 16.97 -12.98
N PRO A 64 -1.92 17.59 -12.91
CA PRO A 64 -1.39 18.40 -14.00
C PRO A 64 -1.07 17.61 -15.27
N LYS A 65 -0.71 16.32 -15.13
CA LYS A 65 -0.28 15.50 -16.28
C LYS A 65 -1.42 14.91 -17.09
N LEU A 66 -2.60 14.76 -16.49
CA LEU A 66 -3.72 14.02 -17.05
C LEU A 66 -5.00 14.85 -17.20
N ASP A 67 -4.97 16.12 -16.81
CA ASP A 67 -6.18 16.96 -16.72
C ASP A 67 -7.28 16.29 -15.90
N LEU A 68 -6.89 15.62 -14.80
CA LEU A 68 -7.83 15.00 -13.89
C LEU A 68 -8.36 16.03 -12.89
N LYS A 69 -9.65 16.02 -12.69
CA LYS A 69 -10.31 16.88 -11.69
C LYS A 69 -10.17 16.28 -10.29
N SER A 70 -9.99 17.14 -9.32
CA SER A 70 -9.91 16.77 -7.89
C SER A 70 -11.09 17.35 -7.15
N PRO A 71 -11.70 16.66 -6.18
CA PRO A 71 -12.63 17.28 -5.26
C PRO A 71 -11.95 18.42 -4.53
N ALA A 72 -12.39 19.66 -4.81
CA ALA A 72 -11.65 20.87 -4.43
C ALA A 72 -12.06 21.42 -3.05
N THR A 73 -13.33 21.29 -2.68
CA THR A 73 -13.90 21.96 -1.50
C THR A 73 -14.63 20.99 -0.57
N PRO A 74 -14.50 21.17 0.76
CA PRO A 74 -15.39 20.50 1.72
C PRO A 74 -16.85 20.96 1.57
N PRO A 75 -17.84 20.09 1.78
CA PRO A 75 -17.65 18.68 2.08
C PRO A 75 -17.30 17.87 0.82
N TYR A 76 -16.15 17.18 0.85
CA TYR A 76 -15.60 16.46 -0.30
C TYR A 76 -16.55 15.43 -0.93
N ASN A 77 -17.50 14.89 -0.16
CA ASN A 77 -18.50 13.98 -0.69
C ASN A 77 -19.45 14.68 -1.70
N LYS A 78 -19.81 15.96 -1.49
CA LYS A 78 -20.61 16.72 -2.46
C LYS A 78 -19.80 17.01 -3.72
N SER A 79 -18.57 17.46 -3.55
CA SER A 79 -17.68 17.77 -4.67
C SER A 79 -17.40 16.54 -5.56
N ILE A 80 -17.23 15.34 -5.00
CA ILE A 80 -17.06 14.14 -5.80
C ILE A 80 -18.31 13.74 -6.56
N LEU A 81 -19.51 13.93 -5.97
CA LEU A 81 -20.77 13.66 -6.64
C LEU A 81 -20.98 14.54 -7.88
N GLU A 82 -20.60 15.82 -7.81
CA GLU A 82 -20.65 16.74 -8.95
C GLU A 82 -19.72 16.27 -10.07
N LEU A 83 -18.49 15.88 -9.75
CA LEU A 83 -17.54 15.35 -10.74
C LEU A 83 -18.05 14.07 -11.43
N ILE A 84 -18.68 13.16 -10.67
CA ILE A 84 -19.27 11.94 -11.22
C ILE A 84 -20.43 12.27 -12.16
N ARG A 85 -21.34 13.17 -11.76
CA ARG A 85 -22.49 13.59 -12.56
C ARG A 85 -22.06 14.25 -13.88
N ASN A 86 -21.00 15.04 -13.83
CA ASN A 86 -20.42 15.70 -15.01
C ASN A 86 -19.60 14.75 -15.88
N GLY A 87 -19.37 13.52 -15.44
CA GLY A 87 -18.57 12.55 -16.19
C GLY A 87 -17.10 12.92 -16.31
N GLU A 88 -16.54 13.53 -15.26
CA GLU A 88 -15.13 13.92 -15.25
C GLU A 88 -14.19 12.73 -14.98
N ASN A 89 -12.98 12.81 -15.50
CA ASN A 89 -11.90 11.97 -15.04
C ASN A 89 -11.36 12.52 -13.72
N ILE A 90 -11.23 11.66 -12.71
CA ILE A 90 -11.06 12.09 -11.32
C ILE A 90 -9.71 11.59 -10.79
N VAL A 91 -9.01 12.42 -10.00
CA VAL A 91 -7.93 11.99 -9.12
C VAL A 91 -8.25 12.35 -7.67
N THR A 92 -8.08 11.40 -6.78
CA THR A 92 -8.36 11.59 -5.35
C THR A 92 -7.43 10.74 -4.48
N THR A 93 -7.54 10.88 -3.16
CA THR A 93 -6.69 10.16 -2.22
C THR A 93 -7.38 8.91 -1.68
N HIS A 94 -6.58 7.96 -1.16
CA HIS A 94 -7.09 6.81 -0.42
C HIS A 94 -7.93 7.24 0.80
N ALA A 95 -7.62 8.39 1.40
CA ALA A 95 -8.39 8.92 2.51
C ALA A 95 -9.83 9.28 2.10
N LEU A 96 -10.02 9.89 0.92
CA LEU A 96 -11.36 10.21 0.43
C LEU A 96 -12.12 8.93 0.03
N TRP A 97 -11.45 7.96 -0.61
CA TRP A 97 -12.06 6.67 -0.90
C TRP A 97 -12.62 5.98 0.36
N SER A 98 -11.91 6.10 1.48
CA SER A 98 -12.31 5.47 2.75
C SER A 98 -13.55 6.10 3.41
N ILE A 99 -14.08 7.20 2.87
CA ILE A 99 -15.29 7.86 3.35
C ILE A 99 -16.44 7.88 2.33
N PHE A 100 -16.32 7.12 1.23
CA PHE A 100 -17.42 6.96 0.28
C PHE A 100 -18.63 6.35 0.98
N ASN A 101 -19.78 6.99 0.80
CA ASN A 101 -21.05 6.54 1.32
C ASN A 101 -21.93 5.91 0.22
N ASP A 102 -23.10 5.43 0.59
CA ASP A 102 -24.02 4.77 -0.35
C ASP A 102 -24.49 5.70 -1.48
N GLU A 103 -24.60 7.01 -1.23
CA GLU A 103 -24.91 8.00 -2.26
C GLU A 103 -23.80 8.08 -3.33
N THR A 104 -22.53 8.14 -2.88
CA THR A 104 -21.37 8.13 -3.79
C THR A 104 -21.31 6.84 -4.61
N LEU A 105 -21.54 5.69 -3.96
CA LEU A 105 -21.53 4.39 -4.65
C LEU A 105 -22.67 4.28 -5.66
N ARG A 106 -23.84 4.81 -5.34
CA ARG A 106 -24.99 4.87 -6.24
C ARG A 106 -24.68 5.76 -7.44
N ALA A 107 -24.10 6.94 -7.21
CA ALA A 107 -23.75 7.86 -8.29
C ALA A 107 -22.78 7.21 -9.32
N PHE A 108 -21.81 6.43 -8.88
CA PHE A 108 -20.94 5.67 -9.79
C PHE A 108 -21.70 4.60 -10.59
N LYS A 109 -22.61 3.86 -9.94
CA LYS A 109 -23.40 2.79 -10.58
C LYS A 109 -24.40 3.33 -11.61
N GLU A 110 -25.05 4.44 -11.31
CA GLU A 110 -26.08 5.07 -12.14
C GLU A 110 -25.49 6.00 -13.22
N SER A 111 -24.19 6.30 -13.13
CA SER A 111 -23.52 7.10 -14.15
C SER A 111 -23.61 6.46 -15.52
N LYS A 112 -23.93 7.26 -16.54
CA LYS A 112 -23.86 6.83 -17.96
C LYS A 112 -22.43 6.44 -18.39
N TYR A 113 -21.41 6.92 -17.65
CA TYR A 113 -20.02 6.60 -17.89
C TYR A 113 -19.59 5.37 -17.08
N LYS A 114 -18.79 4.52 -17.69
CA LYS A 114 -18.25 3.33 -17.00
C LYS A 114 -16.90 3.68 -16.37
N TYR A 115 -16.92 3.94 -15.07
CA TYR A 115 -15.72 4.27 -14.32
C TYR A 115 -14.80 3.07 -14.13
N ILE A 116 -13.52 3.27 -14.40
CA ILE A 116 -12.41 2.34 -14.11
C ILE A 116 -11.62 2.92 -12.95
N ALA A 117 -11.48 2.16 -11.88
CA ALA A 117 -10.71 2.54 -10.70
C ALA A 117 -9.25 2.10 -10.83
N LEU A 118 -8.33 3.05 -10.70
CA LEU A 118 -6.89 2.83 -10.73
C LEU A 118 -6.29 3.20 -9.37
N PHE A 119 -5.79 2.23 -8.65
CA PHE A 119 -5.17 2.43 -7.33
C PHE A 119 -3.64 2.45 -7.46
N ASP A 120 -3.02 3.62 -7.27
CA ASP A 120 -1.57 3.71 -7.09
C ASP A 120 -1.25 3.34 -5.63
N GLU A 121 -0.75 2.15 -5.42
CA GLU A 121 -0.65 1.40 -4.18
C GLU A 121 -2.00 0.88 -3.63
N VAL A 122 -1.93 -0.10 -2.73
CA VAL A 122 -3.11 -0.68 -2.09
C VAL A 122 -3.62 0.26 -0.99
N PRO A 123 -4.92 0.63 -1.00
CA PRO A 123 -5.50 1.42 0.07
C PRO A 123 -5.63 0.60 1.37
N PRO A 124 -5.85 1.23 2.53
CA PRO A 124 -6.10 0.52 3.78
C PRO A 124 -7.40 -0.29 3.70
N LEU A 125 -7.29 -1.61 3.61
CA LEU A 125 -8.43 -2.53 3.50
C LEU A 125 -8.91 -3.05 4.85
N PHE A 126 -8.00 -3.09 5.83
CA PHE A 126 -8.22 -3.54 7.19
C PHE A 126 -7.65 -2.55 8.18
N ARG A 127 -8.32 -2.38 9.30
CA ARG A 127 -7.77 -1.67 10.46
C ARG A 127 -8.42 -2.12 11.75
N ASP A 128 -7.66 -2.16 12.83
CA ASP A 128 -8.22 -2.09 14.17
C ASP A 128 -8.73 -0.67 14.39
N VAL A 129 -9.94 -0.55 14.91
CA VAL A 129 -10.57 0.74 15.21
C VAL A 129 -9.99 1.35 16.48
N VAL A 130 -9.45 0.53 17.39
CA VAL A 130 -8.72 1.00 18.56
C VAL A 130 -7.50 1.81 18.15
N GLY A 131 -7.41 3.04 18.63
CA GLY A 131 -6.37 4.02 18.26
C GLY A 131 -6.76 4.99 17.13
N ILE A 132 -7.98 4.90 16.59
CA ILE A 132 -8.50 5.92 15.67
C ILE A 132 -8.64 7.26 16.40
N GLY A 133 -8.36 8.35 15.69
CA GLY A 133 -8.32 9.71 16.26
C GLY A 133 -6.91 10.16 16.62
N TYR A 134 -5.91 9.28 16.57
CA TYR A 134 -4.52 9.64 16.81
C TYR A 134 -3.86 10.24 15.57
N LYS A 135 -3.39 11.47 15.69
CA LYS A 135 -2.41 12.04 14.77
C LYS A 135 -1.04 12.04 15.46
N PRO A 136 0.03 11.54 14.81
CA PRO A 136 1.37 11.46 15.42
C PRO A 136 1.93 12.79 15.90
N ASP A 137 1.44 13.89 15.33
CA ASP A 137 1.94 15.26 15.54
C ASP A 137 1.05 16.10 16.49
N GLU A 138 -0.03 15.52 17.05
CA GLU A 138 -0.87 16.19 18.04
C GLU A 138 -0.29 16.02 19.46
N PRO A 139 -0.43 17.07 20.35
CA PRO A 139 0.10 17.01 21.72
C PRO A 139 -0.47 15.83 22.51
N ALA A 140 0.30 15.35 23.47
CA ALA A 140 -0.13 14.33 24.42
C ALA A 140 -1.43 14.77 25.11
N GLY A 141 -2.58 14.21 24.69
CA GLY A 141 -3.91 14.60 25.17
C GLY A 141 -5.01 14.47 24.12
N SER A 142 -4.67 14.17 22.84
CA SER A 142 -5.70 13.87 21.85
C SER A 142 -6.48 12.60 22.24
N ILE A 143 -7.80 12.73 22.31
CA ILE A 143 -8.71 11.64 22.69
C ILE A 143 -8.57 10.53 21.64
N ARG A 144 -8.21 9.33 22.10
CA ARG A 144 -8.09 8.14 21.25
C ARG A 144 -9.21 7.17 21.59
N PHE A 145 -9.80 6.61 20.55
CA PHE A 145 -10.71 5.49 20.71
C PHE A 145 -9.94 4.29 21.31
N GLY A 146 -10.37 3.83 22.47
CA GLY A 146 -9.70 2.78 23.22
C GLY A 146 -10.63 1.62 23.57
N PRO A 147 -10.11 0.57 24.23
CA PRO A 147 -10.93 -0.56 24.69
C PRO A 147 -12.06 -0.16 25.64
N ALA A 148 -11.86 0.90 26.45
CA ALA A 148 -12.90 1.44 27.32
C ALA A 148 -14.08 2.03 26.51
N ASP A 149 -13.78 2.70 25.40
CA ASP A 149 -14.80 3.25 24.50
C ASP A 149 -15.58 2.14 23.80
N VAL A 150 -14.91 1.05 23.40
CA VAL A 150 -15.56 -0.16 22.86
C VAL A 150 -16.56 -0.75 23.85
N LYS A 151 -16.17 -0.82 25.11
CA LYS A 151 -17.04 -1.27 26.20
C LYS A 151 -18.23 -0.34 26.40
N LEU A 152 -17.98 0.98 26.42
CA LEU A 152 -19.03 2.00 26.59
C LEU A 152 -20.07 1.95 25.47
N MET A 153 -19.63 1.79 24.20
CA MET A 153 -20.54 1.65 23.06
C MET A 153 -21.53 0.49 23.21
N GLN A 154 -21.08 -0.62 23.79
CA GLN A 154 -21.92 -1.80 24.05
C GLN A 154 -22.88 -1.56 25.22
N GLN A 155 -22.39 -1.01 26.34
CA GLN A 155 -23.17 -0.75 27.54
C GLN A 155 -24.28 0.28 27.32
N THR A 156 -24.06 1.28 26.46
CA THR A 156 -25.04 2.32 26.16
C THR A 156 -26.03 1.95 25.05
N GLY A 157 -25.91 0.73 24.48
CA GLY A 157 -26.73 0.33 23.33
C GLY A 157 -26.47 1.13 22.05
N MET A 158 -25.35 1.86 21.98
CA MET A 158 -24.95 2.60 20.78
C MET A 158 -24.71 1.65 19.58
N VAL A 159 -24.28 0.44 19.88
CA VAL A 159 -24.04 -0.61 18.89
C VAL A 159 -24.67 -1.93 19.32
N SER A 160 -25.07 -2.72 18.33
CA SER A 160 -25.51 -4.11 18.47
C SER A 160 -24.75 -5.00 17.50
N VAL A 161 -24.68 -6.29 17.79
CA VAL A 161 -24.12 -7.30 16.89
C VAL A 161 -25.27 -8.02 16.19
N ASN A 162 -25.29 -7.95 14.87
CA ASN A 162 -26.26 -8.65 14.04
C ASN A 162 -25.54 -9.42 12.94
N ALA A 163 -25.81 -10.73 12.83
CA ALA A 163 -25.15 -11.62 11.87
C ALA A 163 -23.60 -11.51 11.87
N GLY A 164 -23.01 -11.41 13.08
CA GLY A 164 -21.55 -11.30 13.25
C GLY A 164 -20.95 -9.94 12.88
N THR A 165 -21.75 -8.94 12.58
CA THR A 165 -21.32 -7.57 12.26
C THR A 165 -21.90 -6.54 13.23
N ILE A 166 -21.17 -5.45 13.44
CA ILE A 166 -21.61 -4.35 14.29
C ILE A 166 -22.52 -3.41 13.49
N ARG A 167 -23.66 -3.06 14.11
CA ARG A 167 -24.60 -2.06 13.62
C ARG A 167 -24.73 -0.94 14.63
N PHE A 168 -24.74 0.30 14.16
CA PHE A 168 -25.06 1.46 14.98
C PHE A 168 -26.55 1.58 15.16
N ASN A 169 -26.97 1.88 16.40
CA ASN A 169 -28.34 2.19 16.73
C ASN A 169 -28.61 3.67 16.44
N PRO A 170 -29.41 4.02 15.42
CA PRO A 170 -29.66 5.42 15.07
C PRO A 170 -30.48 6.16 16.14
N GLU A 171 -31.19 5.43 17.00
CA GLU A 171 -32.04 6.00 18.05
C GLU A 171 -31.30 6.27 19.36
N CYS A 172 -30.05 5.79 19.49
CA CYS A 172 -29.25 6.04 20.68
C CYS A 172 -28.90 7.52 20.81
N GLU A 173 -29.20 8.12 21.96
CA GLU A 173 -28.91 9.55 22.23
C GLU A 173 -27.43 9.91 22.02
N TYR A 174 -26.51 9.03 22.40
CA TYR A 174 -25.08 9.21 22.19
C TYR A 174 -24.68 9.26 20.71
N VAL A 175 -25.50 8.72 19.82
CA VAL A 175 -25.30 8.79 18.37
C VAL A 175 -25.84 10.09 17.78
N LYS A 176 -26.84 10.70 18.46
CA LYS A 176 -27.49 11.94 18.01
C LYS A 176 -26.70 13.20 18.40
N SER A 177 -25.90 13.18 19.48
CA SER A 177 -25.20 14.37 19.95
C SER A 177 -23.81 14.51 19.29
N ASP A 178 -23.70 15.41 18.33
CA ASP A 178 -22.49 15.59 17.50
C ASP A 178 -21.28 16.23 18.22
N LYS A 179 -21.48 16.93 19.34
CA LYS A 179 -20.44 17.79 19.92
C LYS A 179 -19.53 17.10 20.93
N GLU A 180 -20.03 16.16 21.70
CA GLU A 180 -19.29 15.53 22.80
C GLU A 180 -18.60 14.22 22.41
N PHE A 181 -18.99 13.57 21.32
CA PHE A 181 -18.60 12.22 20.96
C PHE A 181 -17.84 12.12 19.63
N LYS A 182 -16.93 13.06 19.33
CA LYS A 182 -16.13 13.07 18.07
C LYS A 182 -15.44 11.75 17.77
N VAL A 183 -15.02 11.00 18.81
CA VAL A 183 -14.34 9.71 18.66
C VAL A 183 -15.31 8.64 18.16
N PHE A 184 -16.52 8.60 18.70
CA PHE A 184 -17.57 7.66 18.26
C PHE A 184 -18.07 7.99 16.86
N ASN A 185 -18.16 9.26 16.51
CA ASN A 185 -18.47 9.69 15.15
C ASN A 185 -17.45 9.25 14.13
N ALA A 186 -16.17 9.20 14.50
CA ALA A 186 -15.13 8.64 13.62
C ALA A 186 -15.38 7.15 13.32
N VAL A 187 -15.79 6.38 14.33
CA VAL A 187 -16.11 4.94 14.15
C VAL A 187 -17.42 4.78 13.36
N LYS A 188 -18.44 5.58 13.67
CA LYS A 188 -19.72 5.61 12.90
C LYS A 188 -19.45 5.92 11.42
N ASN A 189 -18.63 6.92 11.14
CA ASN A 189 -18.29 7.28 9.76
C ASN A 189 -17.58 6.16 9.01
N LEU A 190 -16.77 5.34 9.71
CA LEU A 190 -16.19 4.15 9.11
C LEU A 190 -17.23 3.12 8.69
N SER A 191 -18.36 3.02 9.38
CA SER A 191 -19.42 2.06 9.03
C SER A 191 -20.05 2.32 7.67
N TYR A 192 -19.89 3.52 7.10
CA TYR A 192 -20.36 3.82 5.75
C TYR A 192 -19.51 3.17 4.66
N SER A 193 -18.20 3.05 4.89
CA SER A 193 -17.26 2.47 3.94
C SER A 193 -16.70 1.11 4.36
N CYS A 194 -16.93 0.71 5.61
CA CYS A 194 -16.42 -0.54 6.16
C CYS A 194 -17.52 -1.38 6.78
N THR A 195 -17.42 -2.69 6.68
CA THR A 195 -18.09 -3.62 7.57
C THR A 195 -17.29 -3.69 8.86
N LEU A 196 -17.97 -3.55 10.00
CA LEU A 196 -17.36 -3.57 11.31
C LEU A 196 -17.61 -4.93 11.95
N TYR A 197 -16.53 -5.62 12.36
CA TYR A 197 -16.59 -6.92 13.03
C TYR A 197 -16.20 -6.79 14.49
N PRO A 198 -16.97 -7.38 15.42
CA PRO A 198 -16.55 -7.49 16.81
C PRO A 198 -15.38 -8.47 16.91
N PHE A 199 -14.40 -8.16 17.75
CA PHE A 199 -13.24 -9.02 17.94
C PHE A 199 -12.73 -9.01 19.40
N GLY A 200 -12.21 -10.17 19.83
CA GLY A 200 -11.83 -10.40 21.21
C GLY A 200 -13.05 -10.41 22.13
N GLU A 201 -12.99 -11.13 23.23
CA GLU A 201 -14.06 -11.18 24.20
C GLU A 201 -13.51 -11.07 25.61
N LYS A 202 -14.17 -10.30 26.45
CA LYS A 202 -13.94 -10.22 27.88
C LYS A 202 -15.25 -9.86 28.57
N ASP A 203 -15.63 -10.63 29.57
CA ASP A 203 -16.84 -10.43 30.38
C ASP A 203 -18.14 -10.31 29.49
N GLY A 204 -18.23 -11.16 28.47
CA GLY A 204 -19.35 -11.19 27.55
C GLY A 204 -19.42 -10.00 26.53
N MET A 205 -18.39 -9.15 26.51
CA MET A 205 -18.29 -8.01 25.60
C MET A 205 -17.08 -8.14 24.69
N PHE A 206 -17.21 -7.70 23.43
CA PHE A 206 -16.05 -7.62 22.54
C PHE A 206 -15.13 -6.46 22.96
N THR A 207 -13.82 -6.66 22.77
CA THR A 207 -12.77 -5.74 23.26
C THR A 207 -12.16 -4.90 22.16
N SER A 208 -12.40 -5.24 20.88
CA SER A 208 -11.94 -4.50 19.72
C SER A 208 -12.94 -4.57 18.58
N ILE A 209 -12.75 -3.70 17.60
CA ILE A 209 -13.56 -3.63 16.38
C ILE A 209 -12.62 -3.65 15.19
N ILE A 210 -12.80 -4.59 14.28
CA ILE A 210 -12.07 -4.65 13.02
C ILE A 210 -12.91 -4.01 11.92
N ALA A 211 -12.43 -2.92 11.37
CA ALA A 211 -13.03 -2.29 10.21
C ALA A 211 -12.45 -2.89 8.92
N PHE A 212 -13.33 -3.36 8.07
CA PHE A 212 -13.02 -4.08 6.84
C PHE A 212 -13.70 -3.39 5.67
N ALA A 213 -12.96 -2.95 4.65
CA ALA A 213 -13.51 -2.22 3.53
C ALA A 213 -14.65 -2.99 2.86
N ARG A 214 -15.78 -2.31 2.63
CA ARG A 214 -16.96 -2.95 2.02
C ARG A 214 -16.67 -3.34 0.57
N ARG A 215 -17.14 -4.52 0.16
CA ARG A 215 -17.01 -4.99 -1.23
C ARG A 215 -17.67 -4.04 -2.23
N GLU A 216 -18.73 -3.36 -1.82
CA GLU A 216 -19.48 -2.41 -2.63
C GLU A 216 -18.64 -1.22 -3.10
N LEU A 217 -17.58 -0.86 -2.36
CA LEU A 217 -16.61 0.17 -2.75
C LEU A 217 -15.87 -0.15 -4.07
N PHE A 218 -15.89 -1.40 -4.48
CA PHE A 218 -15.24 -1.86 -5.70
C PHE A 218 -16.25 -2.26 -6.79
N THR A 219 -17.43 -2.79 -6.40
CA THR A 219 -18.46 -3.21 -7.37
C THR A 219 -19.18 -2.05 -8.06
N CYS A 220 -18.98 -0.81 -7.61
CA CYS A 220 -19.47 0.37 -8.30
C CYS A 220 -18.64 0.74 -9.54
N PHE A 221 -17.47 0.15 -9.70
CA PHE A 221 -16.60 0.35 -10.86
C PHE A 221 -16.71 -0.80 -11.85
N ARG A 222 -16.49 -0.51 -13.13
CA ARG A 222 -16.40 -1.52 -14.18
C ARG A 222 -15.19 -2.44 -13.98
N GLU A 223 -14.06 -1.86 -13.61
CA GLU A 223 -12.78 -2.53 -13.40
C GLU A 223 -12.04 -1.87 -12.25
N CYS A 224 -11.30 -2.67 -11.50
CA CYS A 224 -10.39 -2.20 -10.45
C CYS A 224 -8.97 -2.69 -10.74
N TRP A 225 -8.05 -1.75 -10.90
CA TRP A 225 -6.64 -2.01 -11.17
C TRP A 225 -5.79 -1.54 -10.00
N PHE A 226 -4.90 -2.40 -9.51
CA PHE A 226 -3.99 -2.09 -8.41
C PHE A 226 -2.55 -2.10 -8.91
N PHE A 227 -1.85 -0.99 -8.78
CA PHE A 227 -0.45 -0.83 -9.13
C PHE A 227 0.41 -0.95 -7.88
N SER A 228 0.89 -2.12 -7.56
CA SER A 228 1.61 -2.38 -6.30
C SER A 228 2.82 -3.30 -6.51
N TYR A 229 3.38 -3.79 -5.42
CA TYR A 229 4.46 -4.76 -5.42
C TYR A 229 4.38 -5.68 -4.21
N MET A 230 4.75 -6.95 -4.38
CA MET A 230 4.64 -8.01 -3.37
C MET A 230 3.20 -8.15 -2.84
N THR A 231 2.25 -8.19 -3.76
CA THR A 231 0.82 -8.25 -3.42
C THR A 231 0.34 -9.66 -3.07
N TYR A 232 1.06 -10.70 -3.53
CA TYR A 232 0.77 -12.07 -3.13
C TYR A 232 1.00 -12.24 -1.62
N ASP A 233 0.08 -12.93 -0.96
CA ASP A 233 0.06 -13.11 0.49
C ASP A 233 0.07 -11.81 1.32
N SER A 234 -0.26 -10.67 0.68
CA SER A 234 -0.43 -9.36 1.30
C SER A 234 -1.86 -9.18 1.84
N MET A 235 -2.10 -8.02 2.46
CA MET A 235 -3.46 -7.64 2.89
C MET A 235 -4.46 -7.56 1.75
N LEU A 236 -4.03 -7.21 0.53
CA LEU A 236 -4.91 -7.26 -0.65
C LEU A 236 -5.32 -8.69 -0.96
N HIS A 237 -4.39 -9.64 -0.90
CA HIS A 237 -4.69 -11.06 -1.10
C HIS A 237 -5.66 -11.59 -0.04
N LYS A 238 -5.43 -11.29 1.25
CA LYS A 238 -6.34 -11.67 2.34
C LYS A 238 -7.74 -11.06 2.17
N TYR A 239 -7.80 -9.80 1.73
CA TYR A 239 -9.05 -9.14 1.40
C TYR A 239 -9.81 -9.86 0.28
N CYS A 240 -9.12 -10.19 -0.79
CA CYS A 240 -9.72 -10.93 -1.91
C CYS A 240 -10.21 -12.31 -1.48
N ALA A 241 -9.41 -13.07 -0.73
CA ALA A 241 -9.78 -14.38 -0.21
C ALA A 241 -11.05 -14.33 0.67
N MET A 242 -11.12 -13.36 1.60
CA MET A 242 -12.27 -13.17 2.48
C MET A 242 -13.55 -12.76 1.74
N ASN A 243 -13.43 -11.97 0.67
CA ASN A 243 -14.58 -11.50 -0.11
C ASN A 243 -14.87 -12.35 -1.35
N ARG A 244 -14.15 -13.44 -1.58
CA ARG A 244 -14.27 -14.28 -2.80
C ARG A 244 -14.13 -13.45 -4.07
N ILE A 245 -13.11 -12.58 -4.12
CA ILE A 245 -12.78 -11.74 -5.27
C ILE A 245 -11.69 -12.43 -6.06
N GLY A 246 -11.89 -12.58 -7.36
CA GLY A 246 -10.89 -13.10 -8.27
C GLY A 246 -9.69 -12.15 -8.39
N MET A 247 -8.52 -12.69 -8.68
CA MET A 247 -7.30 -11.90 -8.91
C MET A 247 -6.67 -12.31 -10.22
N GLU A 248 -6.40 -11.33 -11.07
CA GLU A 248 -5.63 -11.49 -12.28
C GLU A 248 -4.36 -10.66 -12.18
N TYR A 249 -3.21 -11.30 -12.36
CA TYR A 249 -1.92 -10.66 -12.25
C TYR A 249 -1.35 -10.23 -13.58
N TYR A 250 -0.72 -9.08 -13.56
CA TYR A 250 -0.03 -8.43 -14.66
C TYR A 250 1.33 -7.93 -14.20
N HIS A 251 2.24 -7.73 -15.13
CA HIS A 251 3.53 -7.08 -14.86
C HIS A 251 3.80 -6.00 -15.91
N ILE A 252 4.74 -5.11 -15.60
CA ILE A 252 5.21 -4.10 -16.53
C ILE A 252 6.51 -4.58 -17.16
N TYR A 253 6.52 -4.64 -18.48
CA TYR A 253 7.71 -4.90 -19.25
C TYR A 253 7.82 -3.85 -20.35
N ASP A 254 8.93 -3.13 -20.37
CA ASP A 254 9.20 -2.07 -21.36
C ASP A 254 8.04 -1.06 -21.53
N CYS A 255 7.51 -0.57 -20.42
CA CYS A 255 6.37 0.35 -20.33
C CYS A 255 5.00 -0.24 -20.80
N HIS A 256 4.93 -1.52 -21.09
CA HIS A 256 3.69 -2.22 -21.45
C HIS A 256 3.17 -3.04 -20.27
N ILE A 257 1.86 -3.06 -20.11
CA ILE A 257 1.17 -3.93 -19.16
C ILE A 257 0.95 -5.28 -19.85
N LEU A 258 1.52 -6.33 -19.30
CA LEU A 258 1.40 -7.68 -19.82
C LEU A 258 0.68 -8.57 -18.80
N ARG A 259 -0.36 -9.29 -19.26
CA ARG A 259 -1.03 -10.28 -18.42
C ARG A 259 -0.09 -11.46 -18.17
N ASN A 260 0.01 -11.88 -16.93
CA ASN A 260 0.77 -13.08 -16.59
C ASN A 260 0.09 -14.33 -17.19
N PRO A 261 0.83 -15.39 -17.48
CA PRO A 261 0.27 -16.65 -17.92
C PRO A 261 -0.86 -17.15 -17.01
N GLY A 262 -2.02 -17.44 -17.61
CA GLY A 262 -3.20 -17.82 -16.84
C GLY A 262 -3.68 -16.78 -15.83
N GLY A 263 -3.18 -15.54 -15.86
CA GLY A 263 -3.47 -14.51 -14.86
C GLY A 263 -2.89 -14.82 -13.47
N LYS A 264 -1.94 -15.75 -13.36
CA LYS A 264 -1.38 -16.20 -12.08
C LYS A 264 -0.28 -15.24 -11.58
N TYR A 265 -0.08 -15.22 -10.27
CA TYR A 265 1.05 -14.53 -9.67
C TYR A 265 2.39 -15.11 -10.16
N ILE A 266 3.30 -14.22 -10.50
CA ILE A 266 4.70 -14.57 -10.79
C ILE A 266 5.57 -13.64 -9.97
N GLU A 267 6.43 -14.22 -9.17
CA GLU A 267 7.35 -13.45 -8.36
C GLU A 267 8.37 -12.70 -9.23
N THR A 268 8.48 -11.41 -8.98
CA THR A 268 9.38 -10.51 -9.70
C THR A 268 10.34 -9.85 -8.73
N TYR A 269 11.57 -9.60 -9.17
CA TYR A 269 12.59 -8.98 -8.34
C TYR A 269 13.06 -7.66 -8.94
N PRO A 270 13.26 -6.62 -8.10
CA PRO A 270 13.65 -5.30 -8.58
C PRO A 270 15.08 -5.30 -9.12
N GLU A 271 15.31 -4.50 -10.17
CA GLU A 271 16.67 -4.26 -10.69
C GLU A 271 17.57 -3.65 -9.61
N GLY A 272 18.87 -3.90 -9.69
CA GLY A 272 19.87 -3.34 -8.77
C GLY A 272 20.01 -4.07 -7.44
N ILE A 273 19.30 -5.18 -7.22
CA ILE A 273 19.38 -5.95 -5.97
C ILE A 273 20.79 -6.50 -5.72
N GLU A 274 21.53 -6.76 -6.78
CA GLU A 274 22.94 -7.18 -6.74
C GLU A 274 23.87 -6.10 -6.20
N ASN A 275 23.47 -4.84 -6.24
CA ASN A 275 24.26 -3.71 -5.73
C ASN A 275 24.11 -3.54 -4.20
N LEU A 276 23.22 -4.30 -3.55
CA LEU A 276 23.08 -4.24 -2.10
C LEU A 276 24.27 -4.90 -1.40
N VAL A 277 24.90 -4.17 -0.51
CA VAL A 277 25.90 -4.65 0.43
C VAL A 277 25.29 -4.63 1.82
N ILE A 278 24.75 -5.77 2.25
CA ILE A 278 24.09 -5.90 3.55
C ILE A 278 25.15 -6.07 4.62
N LEU A 279 25.23 -5.13 5.57
CA LEU A 279 26.20 -5.19 6.66
C LEU A 279 25.84 -6.32 7.62
N ASP A 280 26.80 -7.19 7.90
CA ASP A 280 26.68 -8.30 8.83
C ASP A 280 27.93 -8.42 9.69
N GLY A 281 27.80 -8.97 10.90
CA GLY A 281 28.89 -9.15 11.84
C GLY A 281 28.58 -8.58 13.23
N LYS A 282 29.31 -9.06 14.25
CA LYS A 282 29.08 -8.72 15.67
C LYS A 282 29.10 -7.20 15.93
N GLN A 283 29.92 -6.45 15.20
CA GLN A 283 30.02 -4.99 15.35
C GLN A 283 28.82 -4.22 14.82
N PHE A 284 27.94 -4.87 14.04
CA PHE A 284 26.76 -4.27 13.43
C PHE A 284 25.45 -4.84 13.98
N ASN A 285 25.44 -6.12 14.36
CA ASN A 285 24.22 -6.86 14.71
C ASN A 285 23.77 -6.58 16.12
N MET A 286 22.44 -6.44 16.30
CA MET A 286 21.79 -6.47 17.59
C MET A 286 21.22 -7.87 17.86
N ASP A 287 21.35 -8.34 19.09
CA ASP A 287 20.71 -9.61 19.50
C ASP A 287 19.25 -9.41 19.90
N ALA A 288 18.84 -8.18 20.10
CA ALA A 288 17.48 -7.82 20.48
C ALA A 288 16.56 -7.64 19.27
N SER A 289 15.30 -8.03 19.40
CA SER A 289 14.24 -7.71 18.43
C SER A 289 13.89 -6.22 18.53
N MET A 290 14.11 -5.46 17.45
CA MET A 290 13.92 -4.00 17.40
C MET A 290 12.46 -3.62 17.12
N SER A 291 11.54 -4.22 17.87
CA SER A 291 10.11 -3.92 17.83
C SER A 291 9.76 -2.63 18.59
N LYS A 292 8.54 -2.12 18.39
CA LYS A 292 8.03 -0.99 19.21
C LYS A 292 8.11 -1.27 20.70
N THR A 293 7.81 -2.50 21.11
CA THR A 293 7.87 -2.94 22.52
C THR A 293 9.30 -2.88 23.05
N TRP A 294 10.28 -3.31 22.24
CA TRP A 294 11.68 -3.20 22.61
C TRP A 294 12.09 -1.75 22.85
N TYR A 295 11.78 -0.85 21.91
CA TYR A 295 12.07 0.57 22.06
C TYR A 295 11.40 1.18 23.29
N SER A 296 10.15 0.83 23.56
CA SER A 296 9.43 1.30 24.74
C SER A 296 10.09 0.85 26.04
N ARG A 297 10.56 -0.40 26.13
CA ARG A 297 11.29 -0.93 27.29
C ARG A 297 12.66 -0.27 27.42
N ALA A 298 13.44 -0.25 26.34
CA ALA A 298 14.79 0.31 26.34
C ALA A 298 14.82 1.83 26.65
N SER A 299 13.73 2.56 26.35
CA SER A 299 13.62 3.99 26.68
C SER A 299 13.31 4.21 28.17
N ARG A 300 12.68 3.26 28.86
CA ARG A 300 12.34 3.32 30.29
C ARG A 300 13.42 2.71 31.18
N ASP A 301 14.30 1.89 30.62
CA ASP A 301 15.41 1.30 31.33
C ASP A 301 16.37 2.37 31.83
N ALA A 302 16.58 2.46 33.15
CA ALA A 302 17.45 3.43 33.79
C ALA A 302 18.91 3.34 33.29
N SER A 303 19.39 2.13 33.03
CA SER A 303 20.73 1.88 32.49
C SER A 303 20.89 2.32 31.04
N ARG A 304 19.77 2.30 30.29
CA ARG A 304 19.72 2.52 28.84
C ARG A 304 20.71 1.63 28.05
N ALA A 305 21.06 0.47 28.58
CA ALA A 305 22.08 -0.42 28.02
C ALA A 305 21.80 -0.76 26.54
N GLY A 306 20.58 -1.19 26.23
CA GLY A 306 20.20 -1.51 24.85
C GLY A 306 20.26 -0.30 23.90
N LEU A 307 19.90 0.90 24.37
CA LEU A 307 20.00 2.12 23.57
C LEU A 307 21.47 2.55 23.38
N LYS A 308 22.32 2.37 24.38
CA LYS A 308 23.75 2.65 24.27
C LYS A 308 24.39 1.72 23.26
N GLU A 309 24.06 0.42 23.32
CA GLU A 309 24.53 -0.58 22.35
C GLU A 309 24.07 -0.23 20.93
N LEU A 310 22.78 0.06 20.75
CA LEU A 310 22.25 0.47 19.44
C LEU A 310 22.98 1.68 18.87
N LYS A 311 23.21 2.71 19.69
CA LYS A 311 23.95 3.92 19.28
C LYS A 311 25.38 3.56 18.87
N GLN A 312 26.07 2.73 19.64
CA GLN A 312 27.43 2.32 19.29
C GLN A 312 27.46 1.56 17.96
N LYS A 313 26.54 0.62 17.75
CA LYS A 313 26.47 -0.13 16.49
C LYS A 313 26.05 0.76 15.31
N PHE A 314 25.19 1.76 15.54
CA PHE A 314 24.84 2.75 14.53
C PHE A 314 26.08 3.58 14.11
N ARG A 315 26.86 4.02 15.08
CA ARG A 315 28.13 4.69 14.83
C ARG A 315 29.08 3.80 14.00
N ASN A 316 29.26 2.56 14.40
CA ASN A 316 30.13 1.61 13.69
C ASN A 316 29.70 1.41 12.22
N ALA A 317 28.38 1.24 12.00
CA ALA A 317 27.82 1.08 10.66
C ALA A 317 27.99 2.35 9.82
N TYR A 318 27.73 3.51 10.40
CA TYR A 318 27.85 4.79 9.71
C TYR A 318 29.31 5.11 9.33
N GLU A 319 30.27 4.93 10.25
CA GLU A 319 31.70 5.12 9.98
C GLU A 319 32.22 4.11 8.95
N PHE A 320 31.77 2.86 9.01
CA PHE A 320 32.10 1.86 7.99
C PHE A 320 31.64 2.30 6.59
N MET A 321 30.43 2.84 6.48
CA MET A 321 29.90 3.35 5.22
C MET A 321 30.64 4.60 4.75
N LYS A 322 30.96 5.52 5.64
CA LYS A 322 31.76 6.73 5.33
C LYS A 322 33.14 6.40 4.79
N ALA A 323 33.84 5.44 5.41
CA ALA A 323 35.13 4.96 4.93
C ALA A 323 35.06 4.36 3.51
N ARG A 324 33.87 4.04 3.02
CA ARG A 324 33.59 3.53 1.66
C ARG A 324 32.96 4.56 0.73
N GLY A 325 33.05 5.84 1.09
CA GLY A 325 32.63 6.95 0.25
C GLY A 325 31.15 7.33 0.38
N VAL A 326 30.42 6.78 1.35
CA VAL A 326 29.05 7.26 1.63
C VAL A 326 29.12 8.62 2.30
N ARG A 327 28.65 9.65 1.61
CA ARG A 327 28.59 11.01 2.14
C ARG A 327 27.41 11.18 3.09
N SER A 328 27.49 12.17 3.99
CA SER A 328 26.41 12.45 4.94
C SER A 328 25.07 12.80 4.28
N ASP A 329 25.12 13.44 3.11
CA ASP A 329 23.95 13.77 2.30
C ASP A 329 23.44 12.58 1.47
N SER A 330 24.25 11.54 1.30
CA SER A 330 23.92 10.30 0.59
C SER A 330 23.55 9.15 1.54
N PHE A 331 23.15 9.47 2.76
CA PHE A 331 22.70 8.54 3.77
C PHE A 331 21.22 8.77 4.11
N MET A 332 20.48 7.70 4.39
CA MET A 332 19.13 7.76 4.94
C MET A 332 18.89 6.69 5.98
N PHE A 333 18.04 6.95 6.95
CA PHE A 333 17.70 5.96 7.96
C PHE A 333 16.25 6.05 8.42
N THR A 334 15.78 4.98 9.04
CA THR A 334 14.48 4.93 9.66
C THR A 334 14.50 4.21 11.00
N VAL A 335 13.62 4.65 11.86
CA VAL A 335 13.21 4.04 13.11
C VAL A 335 11.72 4.35 13.30
N PHE A 336 11.05 3.74 14.26
CA PHE A 336 9.68 4.15 14.59
C PHE A 336 9.64 5.63 15.01
N ASN A 337 8.72 6.38 14.44
CA ASN A 337 8.66 7.86 14.56
C ASN A 337 8.73 8.36 16.01
N ALA A 338 8.03 7.68 16.94
CA ALA A 338 8.04 8.02 18.36
C ALA A 338 9.44 7.91 19.02
N TYR A 339 10.39 7.24 18.39
CA TYR A 339 11.72 6.96 18.97
C TYR A 339 12.87 7.58 18.18
N LYS A 340 12.59 8.41 17.18
CA LYS A 340 13.62 9.05 16.34
C LYS A 340 14.61 9.88 17.15
N ASP A 341 14.11 10.62 18.16
CA ASP A 341 14.91 11.49 18.99
C ASP A 341 15.83 10.74 19.95
N LEU A 342 15.54 9.48 20.25
CA LEU A 342 16.44 8.61 21.02
C LEU A 342 17.78 8.37 20.31
N LEU A 343 17.79 8.47 18.98
CA LEU A 343 19.00 8.33 18.16
C LEU A 343 19.76 9.64 17.96
N ARG A 344 19.21 10.77 18.46
CA ARG A 344 19.90 12.06 18.40
C ARG A 344 21.24 11.95 19.11
N SER A 345 22.28 12.36 18.43
CA SER A 345 23.62 12.47 18.98
C SER A 345 24.30 13.70 18.36
N ASN A 346 25.03 14.43 19.17
CA ASN A 346 25.81 15.56 18.70
C ASN A 346 27.17 15.05 18.19
N GLY A 347 27.48 15.36 16.95
CA GLY A 347 28.78 15.06 16.39
C GLY A 347 28.77 14.44 14.98
N ARG A 348 29.92 14.56 14.31
CA ARG A 348 30.17 14.09 12.92
C ARG A 348 30.14 12.56 12.73
N HIS A 349 30.08 11.83 13.83
CA HIS A 349 30.07 10.35 13.83
C HIS A 349 28.66 9.76 13.70
N TYR A 350 27.65 10.60 13.64
CA TYR A 350 26.25 10.18 13.48
C TYR A 350 25.59 10.95 12.33
N PRO A 351 24.65 10.34 11.61
CA PRO A 351 23.89 11.06 10.59
C PRO A 351 22.98 12.10 11.23
N SER A 352 22.82 13.22 10.54
CA SER A 352 21.84 14.23 10.93
C SER A 352 20.42 13.66 10.94
N LEU A 353 19.59 14.09 11.90
CA LEU A 353 18.15 13.78 11.91
C LEU A 353 17.41 14.24 10.64
N ARG A 354 17.98 15.20 9.89
CA ARG A 354 17.46 15.59 8.56
C ARG A 354 17.48 14.42 7.55
N ARG A 355 18.25 13.37 7.83
CA ARG A 355 18.34 12.16 7.00
C ARG A 355 17.38 11.06 7.45
N PHE A 356 16.58 11.34 8.49
CA PHE A 356 15.50 10.48 8.94
C PHE A 356 14.35 10.49 7.91
N LEU A 357 13.87 9.29 7.60
CA LEU A 357 12.70 9.08 6.77
C LEU A 357 11.77 8.11 7.49
N PRO A 358 10.52 8.48 7.81
CA PRO A 358 9.56 7.56 8.40
C PRO A 358 9.42 6.28 7.58
N CYS A 359 9.38 5.11 8.23
CA CYS A 359 9.32 3.81 7.54
C CYS A 359 8.07 3.65 6.67
N ASN A 360 6.98 4.31 7.02
CA ASN A 360 5.71 4.32 6.28
C ASN A 360 5.59 5.47 5.26
N THR A 361 6.65 6.24 5.01
CA THR A 361 6.63 7.30 3.99
C THR A 361 6.35 6.68 2.63
N LYS A 362 5.37 7.23 1.93
CA LYS A 362 5.04 6.83 0.56
C LYS A 362 5.58 7.85 -0.44
N ALA A 363 5.78 7.39 -1.68
CA ALA A 363 5.95 8.25 -2.85
C ALA A 363 7.02 9.36 -2.78
N THR A 364 8.23 9.04 -2.32
CA THR A 364 9.34 10.00 -2.38
C THR A 364 10.48 9.52 -3.29
N ASN A 365 10.99 10.43 -4.12
CA ASN A 365 12.18 10.25 -4.94
C ASN A 365 13.39 11.04 -4.42
N SER A 366 13.25 11.74 -3.31
CA SER A 366 14.26 12.65 -2.77
C SER A 366 15.52 11.94 -2.27
N TYR A 367 15.47 10.63 -2.12
CA TYR A 367 16.57 9.81 -1.58
C TYR A 367 17.24 8.91 -2.63
N LYS A 368 16.92 9.10 -3.92
CA LYS A 368 17.45 8.27 -5.01
C LYS A 368 18.98 8.29 -5.14
N ASP A 369 19.64 9.29 -4.55
CA ASP A 369 21.10 9.44 -4.57
C ASP A 369 21.77 8.86 -3.31
N CYS A 370 20.98 8.35 -2.35
CA CYS A 370 21.52 7.74 -1.13
C CYS A 370 22.16 6.37 -1.44
N THR A 371 23.39 6.22 -1.00
CA THR A 371 24.15 4.96 -1.08
C THR A 371 24.38 4.31 0.28
N GLY A 372 23.96 4.95 1.37
CA GLY A 372 23.91 4.40 2.72
C GLY A 372 22.48 4.38 3.25
N VAL A 373 22.06 3.25 3.80
CA VAL A 373 20.72 3.01 4.31
C VAL A 373 20.79 2.33 5.67
N ALA A 374 20.07 2.84 6.68
CA ALA A 374 19.89 2.13 7.94
C ALA A 374 18.41 1.91 8.23
N TYR A 375 18.03 0.67 8.52
CA TYR A 375 16.66 0.28 8.81
C TYR A 375 16.57 -0.34 10.21
N LEU A 376 16.09 0.47 11.16
CA LEU A 376 16.10 0.15 12.59
C LEU A 376 14.73 -0.24 13.13
N CYS A 377 13.95 -0.96 12.35
CA CYS A 377 12.62 -1.40 12.74
C CYS A 377 12.46 -2.90 12.53
N ASN A 378 11.94 -3.61 13.53
CA ASN A 378 11.33 -4.92 13.31
C ASN A 378 9.83 -4.71 13.12
N ARG A 379 9.35 -4.93 11.89
CA ARG A 379 7.96 -4.65 11.51
C ARG A 379 7.08 -5.87 11.72
N PHE A 380 5.93 -5.61 12.31
CA PHE A 380 4.81 -6.54 12.37
C PHE A 380 3.57 -5.80 11.90
N PHE A 381 2.68 -6.51 11.24
CA PHE A 381 1.35 -5.98 10.97
C PHE A 381 0.58 -5.82 12.29
N ASP A 382 -0.56 -5.17 12.23
CA ASP A 382 -1.41 -5.00 13.41
C ASP A 382 -1.79 -6.36 14.02
N VAL A 383 -1.50 -6.53 15.31
CA VAL A 383 -1.66 -7.81 15.99
C VAL A 383 -3.13 -8.23 16.09
N THR A 384 -4.03 -7.27 16.32
CA THR A 384 -5.47 -7.51 16.43
C THR A 384 -6.04 -7.98 15.09
N CYS A 385 -5.67 -7.29 14.02
CA CYS A 385 -6.03 -7.68 12.65
C CYS A 385 -5.47 -9.05 12.27
N THR A 386 -4.22 -9.35 12.64
CA THR A 386 -3.60 -10.68 12.38
C THR A 386 -4.36 -11.79 13.09
N LYS A 387 -4.65 -11.63 14.38
CA LYS A 387 -5.41 -12.61 15.16
C LYS A 387 -6.84 -12.79 14.64
N PHE A 388 -7.49 -11.71 14.21
CA PHE A 388 -8.79 -11.78 13.56
C PHE A 388 -8.75 -12.64 12.29
N LEU A 389 -7.78 -12.43 11.41
CA LEU A 389 -7.61 -13.23 10.19
C LEU A 389 -7.30 -14.70 10.50
N GLU A 390 -6.45 -14.98 11.51
CA GLU A 390 -6.15 -16.33 11.96
C GLU A 390 -7.39 -17.06 12.51
N GLN A 391 -8.22 -16.36 13.26
CA GLN A 391 -9.49 -16.90 13.76
C GLN A 391 -10.43 -17.22 12.60
N ARG A 392 -10.57 -16.29 11.64
CA ARG A 392 -11.38 -16.49 10.43
C ARG A 392 -10.86 -17.64 9.57
N ALA A 393 -9.54 -17.76 9.41
CA ALA A 393 -8.91 -18.88 8.71
C ALA A 393 -9.33 -20.23 9.27
N LYS A 394 -9.37 -20.36 10.60
CA LYS A 394 -9.80 -21.57 11.31
C LYS A 394 -11.31 -21.82 11.16
N THR A 395 -12.13 -20.79 11.41
CA THR A 395 -13.60 -20.87 11.40
C THR A 395 -14.14 -21.19 10.01
N GLU A 396 -13.54 -20.62 8.96
CA GLU A 396 -13.96 -20.80 7.58
C GLU A 396 -13.23 -21.93 6.86
N ASN A 397 -12.31 -22.62 7.56
CA ASN A 397 -11.40 -23.62 6.97
C ASN A 397 -10.71 -23.09 5.68
N ASN A 398 -10.26 -21.82 5.74
CA ASN A 398 -9.64 -21.14 4.62
C ASN A 398 -8.20 -20.73 4.95
N PRO A 399 -7.19 -21.56 4.58
CA PRO A 399 -5.79 -21.26 4.86
C PRO A 399 -5.25 -20.01 4.17
N GLU A 400 -5.91 -19.55 3.10
CA GLU A 400 -5.51 -18.30 2.41
C GLU A 400 -5.66 -17.06 3.30
N LEU A 401 -6.46 -17.13 4.37
CA LEU A 401 -6.62 -16.05 5.35
C LEU A 401 -5.48 -16.00 6.37
N GLN A 402 -4.67 -17.04 6.51
CA GLN A 402 -3.54 -17.04 7.43
C GLN A 402 -2.52 -15.97 7.03
N PHE A 403 -2.21 -15.05 7.96
CA PHE A 403 -1.37 -13.91 7.65
C PHE A 403 0.12 -14.19 7.86
N ASN A 404 0.93 -13.80 6.90
CA ASN A 404 2.38 -13.94 6.94
C ASN A 404 3.06 -12.61 7.33
N ASN A 405 3.47 -12.50 8.59
CA ASN A 405 4.17 -11.33 9.10
C ASN A 405 5.56 -11.15 8.48
N ASP A 406 6.22 -12.20 8.01
CA ASP A 406 7.54 -12.10 7.37
C ASP A 406 7.42 -11.48 5.99
N ASN A 407 6.42 -11.88 5.21
CA ASN A 407 6.15 -11.26 3.91
C ASN A 407 5.79 -9.77 4.05
N TYR A 408 4.95 -9.41 5.03
CA TYR A 408 4.65 -8.03 5.34
C TYR A 408 5.91 -7.24 5.72
N ALA A 409 6.71 -7.77 6.64
CA ALA A 409 7.94 -7.12 7.10
C ALA A 409 8.95 -6.92 5.98
N LEU A 410 9.12 -7.94 5.13
CA LEU A 410 9.99 -7.89 3.96
C LEU A 410 9.51 -6.84 2.95
N SER A 411 8.21 -6.78 2.66
CA SER A 411 7.66 -5.80 1.72
C SER A 411 7.91 -4.35 2.17
N GLU A 412 7.75 -4.06 3.47
CA GLU A 412 8.03 -2.75 4.06
C GLU A 412 9.53 -2.41 3.98
N LEU A 413 10.40 -3.36 4.30
CA LEU A 413 11.85 -3.20 4.26
C LEU A 413 12.34 -2.96 2.82
N VAL A 414 11.91 -3.79 1.87
CA VAL A 414 12.27 -3.67 0.46
C VAL A 414 11.79 -2.34 -0.10
N GLN A 415 10.54 -1.94 0.17
CA GLN A 415 10.02 -0.65 -0.26
C GLN A 415 10.81 0.54 0.31
N PHE A 416 11.33 0.43 1.54
CA PHE A 416 12.18 1.45 2.12
C PHE A 416 13.55 1.50 1.45
N VAL A 417 14.24 0.37 1.34
CA VAL A 417 15.58 0.28 0.74
C VAL A 417 15.57 0.77 -0.71
N TRP A 418 14.53 0.44 -1.48
CA TRP A 418 14.38 0.91 -2.87
C TRP A 418 14.01 2.39 -3.03
N ARG A 419 14.04 3.20 -1.97
CA ARG A 419 14.06 4.68 -2.10
C ARG A 419 15.46 5.22 -2.35
N SER A 420 16.48 4.42 -2.07
CA SER A 420 17.91 4.75 -2.27
C SER A 420 18.36 4.62 -3.73
N ASN A 421 19.67 4.73 -3.95
CA ASN A 421 20.29 4.61 -5.28
C ASN A 421 20.06 3.24 -5.95
N VAL A 422 19.71 2.22 -5.19
CA VAL A 422 19.42 0.88 -5.74
C VAL A 422 18.28 0.90 -6.77
N ARG A 423 17.33 1.86 -6.68
CA ARG A 423 16.25 2.03 -7.64
C ARG A 423 16.64 2.71 -8.96
N VAL A 424 17.85 3.31 -9.01
CA VAL A 424 18.30 4.04 -10.19
C VAL A 424 18.70 3.05 -11.26
N ARG A 425 17.89 2.98 -12.32
CA ARG A 425 18.12 2.04 -13.42
C ARG A 425 19.53 2.23 -14.01
N LYS A 426 20.23 1.12 -14.21
CA LYS A 426 21.62 1.07 -14.68
C LYS A 426 22.68 1.61 -13.71
N SER A 427 22.32 2.04 -12.50
CA SER A 427 23.33 2.31 -11.49
C SER A 427 24.03 1.00 -11.09
N ARG A 428 25.35 1.04 -11.00
CA ARG A 428 26.18 -0.04 -10.47
C ARG A 428 26.85 0.34 -9.14
N ARG A 429 26.42 1.47 -8.55
CA ARG A 429 26.96 1.94 -7.27
C ARG A 429 26.52 0.99 -6.17
N PRO A 430 27.45 0.52 -5.30
CA PRO A 430 27.07 -0.25 -4.14
C PRO A 430 26.20 0.59 -3.21
N VAL A 431 25.16 -0.03 -2.68
CA VAL A 431 24.28 0.56 -1.65
C VAL A 431 24.46 -0.25 -0.38
N TYR A 432 25.10 0.38 0.61
CA TYR A 432 25.35 -0.22 1.90
C TYR A 432 24.12 -0.16 2.76
N VAL A 433 23.65 -1.33 3.23
CA VAL A 433 22.40 -1.44 3.99
C VAL A 433 22.70 -2.04 5.36
N TRP A 434 22.39 -1.28 6.40
CA TRP A 434 22.50 -1.75 7.77
C TRP A 434 21.11 -2.05 8.35
N VAL A 435 20.91 -3.32 8.71
CA VAL A 435 19.68 -3.83 9.35
C VAL A 435 20.11 -4.58 10.61
N PRO A 436 20.16 -3.92 11.77
CA PRO A 436 20.66 -4.52 13.00
C PRO A 436 19.83 -5.69 13.50
N ASP A 437 18.50 -5.63 13.32
CA ASP A 437 17.58 -6.70 13.70
C ASP A 437 17.83 -7.99 12.91
N ARG A 438 17.99 -9.12 13.61
CA ARG A 438 18.33 -10.40 12.98
C ARG A 438 17.27 -10.85 11.99
N ARG A 439 15.97 -10.85 12.41
CA ARG A 439 14.87 -11.29 11.55
C ARG A 439 14.81 -10.48 10.26
N MET A 440 14.79 -9.15 10.38
CA MET A 440 14.70 -8.25 9.23
C MET A 440 15.91 -8.37 8.28
N ARG A 441 17.10 -8.54 8.84
CA ARG A 441 18.33 -8.75 8.04
C ARG A 441 18.28 -10.07 7.29
N THR A 442 17.90 -11.16 7.95
CA THR A 442 17.77 -12.48 7.31
C THR A 442 16.77 -12.43 6.16
N LEU A 443 15.60 -11.83 6.36
CA LEU A 443 14.60 -11.66 5.31
C LEU A 443 15.18 -10.93 4.07
N LEU A 444 15.96 -9.87 4.27
CA LEU A 444 16.55 -9.12 3.15
C LEU A 444 17.67 -9.92 2.47
N GLN A 445 18.50 -10.65 3.24
CA GLN A 445 19.56 -11.49 2.69
C GLN A 445 19.00 -12.63 1.86
N ASP A 446 17.95 -13.29 2.32
CA ASP A 446 17.34 -14.41 1.60
C ASP A 446 16.60 -13.91 0.34
N PHE A 447 15.92 -12.77 0.43
CA PHE A 447 15.32 -12.12 -0.73
C PHE A 447 16.40 -11.78 -1.79
N GLN A 448 17.54 -11.23 -1.39
CA GLN A 448 18.65 -10.94 -2.30
C GLN A 448 19.20 -12.21 -2.94
N LYS A 449 19.48 -13.26 -2.16
CA LYS A 449 19.97 -14.55 -2.65
C LYS A 449 19.03 -15.16 -3.68
N GLN A 450 17.74 -15.18 -3.37
CA GLN A 450 16.72 -15.74 -4.24
C GLN A 450 16.58 -14.94 -5.55
N ALA A 451 16.63 -13.62 -5.48
CA ALA A 451 16.62 -12.76 -6.66
C ALA A 451 17.82 -13.00 -7.58
N ILE A 452 19.01 -13.10 -7.01
CA ILE A 452 20.24 -13.38 -7.78
C ILE A 452 20.16 -14.77 -8.40
N TRP A 453 19.71 -15.77 -7.65
CA TRP A 453 19.53 -17.14 -8.14
C TRP A 453 18.52 -17.19 -9.29
N THR A 454 17.35 -16.58 -9.12
CA THR A 454 16.31 -16.53 -10.16
C THR A 454 16.82 -15.87 -11.45
N ARG A 455 17.62 -14.81 -11.33
CA ARG A 455 18.19 -14.16 -12.52
C ARG A 455 19.21 -15.02 -13.24
N LYS A 456 20.09 -15.72 -12.50
CA LYS A 456 21.08 -16.61 -13.07
C LYS A 456 20.44 -17.81 -13.79
N ASN A 457 19.32 -18.31 -13.27
CA ASN A 457 18.64 -19.50 -13.77
C ASN A 457 17.42 -19.17 -14.67
N ARG A 458 17.22 -17.92 -15.05
CA ARG A 458 16.07 -17.48 -15.87
C ARG A 458 15.99 -18.20 -17.21
N SER A 459 17.10 -18.57 -17.82
CA SER A 459 17.17 -19.34 -19.07
C SER A 459 16.65 -20.78 -18.92
N THR A 460 16.82 -21.38 -17.74
CA THR A 460 16.37 -22.76 -17.43
C THR A 460 14.90 -22.80 -16.99
N LEU A 461 14.42 -21.77 -16.31
CA LEU A 461 13.03 -21.69 -15.85
C LEU A 461 12.03 -21.26 -16.95
N HIS A 462 12.52 -20.60 -17.99
CA HIS A 462 11.71 -20.05 -19.09
C HIS A 462 11.96 -20.79 -20.43
N GLY A 463 12.02 -22.10 -20.42
CA GLY A 463 12.17 -22.91 -21.63
C GLY A 463 11.12 -22.67 -22.75
N THR A 464 10.18 -21.74 -22.57
CA THR A 464 9.11 -21.47 -23.55
C THR A 464 8.78 -19.99 -23.77
N TRP A 465 9.49 -19.04 -23.12
CA TRP A 465 9.16 -17.60 -23.23
C TRP A 465 10.18 -16.86 -24.10
N LYS A 466 10.17 -17.11 -25.41
CA LYS A 466 10.76 -16.16 -26.38
C LYS A 466 9.83 -14.98 -26.53
N ILE A 467 9.84 -14.04 -25.56
CA ILE A 467 9.35 -12.68 -25.80
C ILE A 467 10.36 -12.05 -26.75
N ARG A 468 10.05 -12.00 -28.04
CA ARG A 468 10.82 -11.18 -28.99
C ARG A 468 10.70 -9.74 -28.50
N PRO A 469 11.82 -9.05 -28.22
CA PRO A 469 11.77 -7.63 -27.90
C PRO A 469 11.08 -6.92 -29.09
N VAL A 470 10.07 -6.12 -28.79
CA VAL A 470 9.55 -5.17 -29.78
C VAL A 470 10.73 -4.28 -30.16
N SER A 471 11.03 -4.20 -31.45
CA SER A 471 12.25 -3.53 -31.93
C SER A 471 12.34 -2.11 -31.38
N PRO A 472 13.56 -1.60 -31.06
CA PRO A 472 13.76 -0.22 -30.65
C PRO A 472 13.16 0.82 -31.59
N ASP A 473 13.01 0.45 -32.86
CA ASP A 473 12.44 1.25 -33.92
C ASP A 473 10.95 1.61 -33.69
N LEU A 474 10.17 0.73 -33.09
CA LEU A 474 8.77 1.04 -32.76
C LEU A 474 8.66 2.07 -31.62
N LYS A 475 9.59 2.03 -30.64
CA LYS A 475 9.71 3.06 -29.59
C LYS A 475 10.01 4.44 -30.16
N CYS A 476 10.95 4.51 -31.08
CA CYS A 476 11.32 5.78 -31.74
C CYS A 476 10.21 6.32 -32.62
N ARG A 477 9.46 5.46 -33.30
CA ARG A 477 8.32 5.86 -34.17
C ARG A 477 7.12 6.35 -33.35
N LEU A 478 6.81 5.69 -32.21
CA LEU A 478 5.73 6.12 -31.32
C LEU A 478 6.04 7.41 -30.53
N ALA A 479 7.32 7.66 -30.24
CA ALA A 479 7.76 8.84 -29.49
C ALA A 479 8.03 10.07 -30.37
N ARG A 480 8.28 9.91 -31.68
CA ARG A 480 8.72 11.00 -32.59
C ARG A 480 7.72 11.44 -33.65
N LYS A 481 6.60 10.74 -33.80
CA LYS A 481 5.56 11.16 -34.77
C LYS A 481 4.29 11.58 -34.05
N ASN A 482 3.74 12.71 -34.43
CA ASN A 482 2.31 12.98 -34.38
C ASN A 482 1.65 11.91 -35.25
N LEU A 483 1.38 10.74 -34.68
CA LEU A 483 0.80 9.61 -35.39
C LEU A 483 -0.60 9.97 -35.84
N ASP A 484 -0.84 9.83 -37.11
CA ASP A 484 -2.16 9.93 -37.72
C ASP A 484 -3.11 8.93 -37.07
N LYS A 485 -4.40 9.27 -36.95
CA LYS A 485 -5.44 8.42 -36.36
C LYS A 485 -5.49 7.00 -36.97
N ALA A 486 -5.12 6.88 -38.24
CA ALA A 486 -5.06 5.61 -38.95
C ALA A 486 -3.95 4.67 -38.45
N ASP A 487 -2.75 5.22 -38.18
CA ASP A 487 -1.60 4.46 -37.68
C ASP A 487 -1.83 3.92 -36.27
N LEU A 488 -2.54 4.70 -35.43
CA LEU A 488 -2.90 4.30 -34.08
C LEU A 488 -4.00 3.23 -34.06
N ARG A 489 -4.97 3.33 -34.98
CA ARG A 489 -6.01 2.31 -35.17
C ARG A 489 -5.42 0.98 -35.65
N TYR A 490 -4.48 1.01 -36.59
CA TYR A 490 -3.75 -0.16 -37.05
C TYR A 490 -2.90 -0.81 -35.94
N ALA A 491 -2.21 -0.02 -35.13
CA ALA A 491 -1.45 -0.53 -33.97
C ALA A 491 -2.38 -1.17 -32.91
N PHE A 492 -3.56 -0.59 -32.72
CA PHE A 492 -4.58 -1.10 -31.79
C PHE A 492 -5.21 -2.42 -32.27
N GLU A 493 -5.58 -2.51 -33.54
CA GLU A 493 -6.12 -3.74 -34.13
C GLU A 493 -5.07 -4.87 -34.14
N LYS A 494 -3.81 -4.54 -34.37
CA LYS A 494 -2.71 -5.50 -34.30
C LYS A 494 -2.41 -5.97 -32.87
N LEU A 495 -2.65 -5.14 -31.86
CA LEU A 495 -2.58 -5.50 -30.45
C LEU A 495 -3.79 -6.35 -30.02
N LYS A 496 -5.01 -6.03 -30.51
CA LYS A 496 -6.21 -6.83 -30.33
C LYS A 496 -6.08 -8.23 -30.96
N ALA A 497 -5.60 -8.32 -32.19
CA ALA A 497 -5.38 -9.56 -32.91
C ALA A 497 -4.34 -10.46 -32.24
N LYS A 498 -3.44 -9.89 -31.45
CA LYS A 498 -2.44 -10.62 -30.64
C LYS A 498 -2.91 -10.99 -29.23
N ARG A 499 -4.19 -10.77 -28.87
CA ARG A 499 -4.75 -11.03 -27.52
C ARG A 499 -4.04 -10.30 -26.39
N PHE A 500 -3.59 -9.06 -26.59
CA PHE A 500 -2.85 -8.27 -25.62
C PHE A 500 -3.67 -7.11 -25.00
N LEU A 501 -4.99 -7.23 -25.02
CA LEU A 501 -5.90 -6.37 -24.22
C LEU A 501 -7.09 -7.18 -23.72
#